data_64e70ab860c293914019c52f1dee939a
#
_entry.id   64e70ab860c293914019c52f1dee939a
#
_cell.length_a   1.000
_cell.length_b   1.000
_cell.length_c   1.000
_cell.angle_alpha   90.00
_cell.angle_beta   90.00
_cell.angle_gamma   90.00
#
_symmetry.space_group_name_H-M   'P 1'
#
loop_
_entity.id
_entity.type
_entity.pdbx_description
1 polymer ?
#
loop_
_entity_poly.entity_id
_entity_poly.type
_entity_poly.pdbx_seq_one_letter_code
_entity_poly.pdbx_strand_id
1 'polypeptide(L)'
;GASIIALNASTGERAWHFQFVHHEIWNFDTPTAPVVLDVNVDGRDIPAVVQATKQGWLYSFNRLTGEPIWPIVERPVPPSIVPGEVLSPTQPHVTWPEPYSMQGISEDDLVDFTPELKAQAMEAMEGYVMGGLFNPPIHADNPEGNYAAMNCPGGAGGVNITSPPVADPTTGTMFVSEHTACFTLRLIPGEEADLLFPNSTGSTTAQFANGVPGATARPPRHPAGIPIWKPPYSTIVAYDMNTGEKKFTIPSGETPNRYKEAFERAGADMDEIGNTGTGALVPMVATANMLVYSDQASDGTPMLWAIDKDTGEIIGEIEAPARSSYGMSSWVHDGHQYIMLQTSSKLTALALPGAQAESSAH
;
A
#
# COMPACT_ATOMS: atom_id res chain seq x y z
N GLY A 1 17.85 2.60 -7.57
CA GLY A 1 17.22 2.79 -6.27
C GLY A 1 15.85 3.42 -6.40
N ALA A 2 15.06 3.40 -5.34
CA ALA A 2 13.73 4.01 -5.30
C ALA A 2 13.84 5.53 -5.47
N SER A 3 13.52 6.04 -6.66
CA SER A 3 13.74 7.45 -7.03
C SER A 3 12.71 7.95 -8.03
N ILE A 4 12.47 9.25 -8.03
CA ILE A 4 11.77 9.98 -9.09
C ILE A 4 12.77 10.83 -9.86
N ILE A 5 12.63 10.88 -11.19
CA ILE A 5 13.52 11.64 -12.07
C ILE A 5 12.65 12.43 -13.05
N ALA A 6 12.86 13.72 -13.13
CA ALA A 6 12.26 14.57 -14.14
C ALA A 6 13.27 14.81 -15.28
N LEU A 7 12.81 14.58 -16.51
CA LEU A 7 13.60 14.78 -17.71
C LEU A 7 12.97 15.85 -18.60
N ASN A 8 13.79 16.61 -19.28
CA ASN A 8 13.34 17.46 -20.39
C ASN A 8 12.89 16.57 -21.55
N ALA A 9 11.63 16.66 -21.92
CA ALA A 9 11.05 15.78 -22.95
C ALA A 9 11.67 15.95 -24.35
N SER A 10 12.28 17.12 -24.63
CA SER A 10 12.90 17.42 -25.95
C SER A 10 14.36 17.00 -26.00
N THR A 11 15.11 17.10 -24.89
CA THR A 11 16.55 16.84 -24.86
C THR A 11 16.95 15.56 -24.15
N GLY A 12 16.07 15.01 -23.31
CA GLY A 12 16.37 13.88 -22.44
C GLY A 12 17.27 14.24 -21.24
N GLU A 13 17.64 15.51 -21.09
CA GLU A 13 18.47 15.95 -19.96
C GLU A 13 17.69 15.92 -18.66
N ARG A 14 18.37 15.49 -17.58
CA ARG A 14 17.78 15.48 -16.24
C ARG A 14 17.60 16.90 -15.72
N ALA A 15 16.33 17.28 -15.46
CA ALA A 15 15.99 18.54 -14.81
C ALA A 15 16.26 18.46 -13.29
N TRP A 16 15.71 17.43 -12.65
CA TRP A 16 15.93 17.17 -11.22
C TRP A 16 15.69 15.69 -10.91
N HIS A 17 16.02 15.27 -9.68
CA HIS A 17 15.69 13.94 -9.17
C HIS A 17 15.61 13.98 -7.65
N PHE A 18 14.91 12.99 -7.08
CA PHE A 18 14.87 12.75 -5.65
C PHE A 18 14.95 11.24 -5.38
N GLN A 19 15.72 10.83 -4.39
CA GLN A 19 15.85 9.44 -3.96
C GLN A 19 15.02 9.23 -2.69
N PHE A 20 14.03 8.33 -2.75
CA PHE A 20 13.10 8.08 -1.65
C PHE A 20 13.67 7.18 -0.56
N VAL A 21 14.64 6.33 -0.90
CA VAL A 21 15.29 5.42 0.04
C VAL A 21 16.78 5.36 -0.27
N HIS A 22 17.60 5.67 0.73
CA HIS A 22 19.04 5.51 0.63
C HIS A 22 19.42 4.06 0.91
N HIS A 23 20.20 3.43 0.01
CA HIS A 23 20.64 2.03 0.15
C HIS A 23 19.49 1.09 0.50
N GLU A 24 18.60 0.88 -0.46
CA GLU A 24 17.32 0.18 -0.31
C GLU A 24 17.51 -1.32 -0.06
N ILE A 25 16.97 -1.82 1.06
CA ILE A 25 17.02 -3.23 1.46
C ILE A 25 15.65 -3.77 1.94
N TRP A 26 14.59 -2.94 1.92
CA TRP A 26 13.27 -3.25 2.48
C TRP A 26 12.23 -3.59 1.41
N ASN A 27 12.59 -3.50 0.12
CA ASN A 27 11.66 -3.58 -1.00
C ASN A 27 10.65 -2.42 -1.04
N PHE A 28 11.10 -1.20 -0.71
CA PHE A 28 10.31 0.03 -0.73
C PHE A 28 10.41 0.76 -2.07
N ASP A 29 10.34 0.00 -3.18
CA ASP A 29 10.22 0.58 -4.51
C ASP A 29 8.95 1.44 -4.64
N THR A 30 8.96 2.32 -5.63
CA THR A 30 7.83 3.18 -5.99
C THR A 30 7.07 2.56 -7.16
N PRO A 31 6.09 1.66 -6.89
CA PRO A 31 5.54 0.80 -7.94
C PRO A 31 4.46 1.49 -8.77
N THR A 32 3.96 2.65 -8.32
CA THR A 32 2.89 3.39 -9.00
C THR A 32 3.44 4.55 -9.80
N ALA A 33 2.74 4.92 -10.88
CA ALA A 33 3.05 6.17 -11.57
C ALA A 33 2.81 7.38 -10.65
N PRO A 34 3.63 8.43 -10.72
CA PRO A 34 3.36 9.68 -10.02
C PRO A 34 2.12 10.35 -10.58
N VAL A 35 1.37 11.01 -9.70
CA VAL A 35 0.17 11.78 -10.06
C VAL A 35 0.57 13.24 -10.27
N VAL A 36 0.11 13.82 -11.38
CA VAL A 36 0.34 15.22 -11.73
C VAL A 36 -0.94 16.00 -11.50
N LEU A 37 -0.87 17.07 -10.72
CA LEU A 37 -1.98 17.98 -10.45
C LEU A 37 -1.45 19.39 -10.14
N ASP A 38 -2.32 20.39 -10.24
CA ASP A 38 -2.02 21.74 -9.79
C ASP A 38 -2.70 21.98 -8.44
N VAL A 39 -1.97 22.54 -7.48
CA VAL A 39 -2.44 22.75 -6.10
C VAL A 39 -2.24 24.20 -5.69
N ASN A 40 -3.07 24.70 -4.78
CA ASN A 40 -2.89 26.02 -4.18
C ASN A 40 -2.51 25.87 -2.71
N VAL A 41 -1.24 26.03 -2.39
CA VAL A 41 -0.72 25.91 -1.02
C VAL A 41 -0.35 27.28 -0.51
N ASP A 42 -0.99 27.72 0.58
CA ASP A 42 -0.77 29.03 1.19
C ASP A 42 -0.94 30.20 0.19
N GLY A 43 -1.94 30.10 -0.69
CA GLY A 43 -2.23 31.10 -1.71
C GLY A 43 -1.27 31.12 -2.90
N ARG A 44 -0.40 30.10 -3.04
CA ARG A 44 0.51 29.93 -4.15
C ARG A 44 0.07 28.77 -5.03
N ASP A 45 -0.11 29.03 -6.31
CA ASP A 45 -0.38 27.99 -7.30
C ASP A 45 0.93 27.24 -7.60
N ILE A 46 0.95 25.95 -7.34
CA ILE A 46 2.11 25.07 -7.51
C ILE A 46 1.76 23.98 -8.49
N PRO A 47 2.47 23.87 -9.62
CA PRO A 47 2.37 22.71 -10.48
C PRO A 47 3.04 21.52 -9.78
N ALA A 48 2.21 20.63 -9.20
CA ALA A 48 2.68 19.53 -8.36
C ALA A 48 2.86 18.23 -9.12
N VAL A 49 3.75 17.38 -8.59
CA VAL A 49 3.82 15.95 -8.83
C VAL A 49 3.86 15.25 -7.48
N VAL A 50 3.01 14.25 -7.30
CA VAL A 50 2.88 13.50 -6.04
C VAL A 50 3.16 12.03 -6.30
N GLN A 51 4.08 11.46 -5.52
CA GLN A 51 4.43 10.05 -5.56
C GLN A 51 3.96 9.36 -4.28
N ALA A 52 3.00 8.45 -4.42
CA ALA A 52 2.67 7.51 -3.35
C ALA A 52 3.68 6.35 -3.35
N THR A 53 4.05 5.90 -2.16
CA THR A 53 5.13 4.92 -1.98
C THR A 53 4.72 3.76 -1.09
N LYS A 54 5.43 2.64 -1.16
CA LYS A 54 5.23 1.50 -0.26
C LYS A 54 5.48 1.84 1.22
N GLN A 55 6.24 2.92 1.50
CA GLN A 55 6.43 3.41 2.86
C GLN A 55 5.17 4.03 3.49
N GLY A 56 4.09 4.18 2.72
CA GLY A 56 2.86 4.80 3.21
C GLY A 56 2.88 6.33 3.17
N TRP A 57 3.77 6.94 2.39
CA TRP A 57 3.93 8.39 2.29
C TRP A 57 3.59 8.93 0.91
N LEU A 58 3.15 10.21 0.89
CA LEU A 58 3.00 11.03 -0.29
C LEU A 58 4.17 12.01 -0.38
N TYR A 59 5.13 11.73 -1.25
CA TYR A 59 6.18 12.69 -1.59
C TYR A 59 5.65 13.66 -2.62
N SER A 60 5.61 14.95 -2.28
CA SER A 60 5.00 16.00 -3.09
C SER A 60 6.04 17.06 -3.48
N PHE A 61 6.18 17.30 -4.78
CA PHE A 61 7.19 18.22 -5.31
C PHE A 61 6.56 19.21 -6.30
N ASN A 62 7.14 20.38 -6.39
CA ASN A 62 6.95 21.22 -7.58
C ASN A 62 7.56 20.48 -8.78
N ARG A 63 6.74 20.09 -9.76
CA ARG A 63 7.19 19.26 -10.89
C ARG A 63 8.19 19.96 -11.81
N LEU A 64 8.29 21.29 -11.75
CA LEU A 64 9.23 22.05 -12.57
C LEU A 64 10.62 22.14 -11.92
N THR A 65 10.68 22.27 -10.58
CA THR A 65 11.95 22.55 -9.86
C THR A 65 12.46 21.36 -9.06
N GLY A 66 11.58 20.43 -8.69
CA GLY A 66 11.91 19.32 -7.78
C GLY A 66 11.93 19.74 -6.30
N GLU A 67 11.57 20.98 -5.98
CA GLU A 67 11.46 21.43 -4.60
C GLU A 67 10.29 20.73 -3.90
N PRO A 68 10.50 20.13 -2.70
CA PRO A 68 9.41 19.59 -1.91
C PRO A 68 8.37 20.66 -1.56
N ILE A 69 7.09 20.32 -1.69
CA ILE A 69 5.97 21.21 -1.29
C ILE A 69 5.93 21.30 0.24
N TRP A 70 6.08 20.18 0.91
CA TRP A 70 6.23 20.09 2.37
C TRP A 70 7.59 19.53 2.74
N PRO A 71 8.14 19.90 3.91
CA PRO A 71 9.49 19.49 4.27
C PRO A 71 9.67 17.97 4.31
N ILE A 72 10.75 17.50 3.72
CA ILE A 72 11.28 16.15 3.84
C ILE A 72 12.55 16.24 4.67
N VAL A 73 12.64 15.49 5.77
CA VAL A 73 13.76 15.58 6.70
C VAL A 73 14.50 14.26 6.82
N GLU A 74 15.80 14.32 6.87
CA GLU A 74 16.63 13.16 7.17
C GLU A 74 16.49 12.78 8.65
N ARG A 75 16.12 11.52 8.94
CA ARG A 75 16.04 11.00 10.30
C ARG A 75 16.94 9.78 10.46
N PRO A 76 17.60 9.63 11.61
CA PRO A 76 18.38 8.45 11.92
C PRO A 76 17.54 7.17 11.84
N VAL A 77 18.14 6.10 11.34
CA VAL A 77 17.55 4.75 11.30
C VAL A 77 18.49 3.75 11.96
N PRO A 78 17.97 2.62 12.45
CA PRO A 78 18.80 1.59 13.04
C PRO A 78 19.85 1.06 12.05
N PRO A 79 21.09 0.79 12.46
CA PRO A 79 22.09 0.18 11.60
C PRO A 79 21.71 -1.28 11.27
N SER A 80 22.17 -1.76 10.12
CA SER A 80 22.08 -3.20 9.82
C SER A 80 23.03 -4.01 10.70
N ILE A 81 22.55 -5.17 11.12
CA ILE A 81 23.38 -6.19 11.80
C ILE A 81 23.84 -7.29 10.84
N VAL A 82 23.47 -7.20 9.58
CA VAL A 82 23.83 -8.19 8.56
C VAL A 82 25.31 -8.05 8.21
N PRO A 83 26.10 -9.14 8.24
CA PRO A 83 27.55 -9.07 7.95
C PRO A 83 27.83 -8.50 6.55
N GLY A 84 28.63 -7.46 6.48
CA GLY A 84 29.01 -6.76 5.24
C GLY A 84 27.99 -5.75 4.72
N GLU A 85 26.82 -5.61 5.34
CA GLU A 85 25.82 -4.59 5.02
C GLU A 85 26.18 -3.25 5.68
N VAL A 86 26.14 -2.18 4.89
CA VAL A 86 26.39 -0.81 5.38
C VAL A 86 25.23 0.08 4.96
N LEU A 87 24.24 0.18 5.84
CA LEU A 87 23.08 1.05 5.61
C LEU A 87 23.43 2.53 5.67
N SER A 88 22.65 3.36 4.99
CA SER A 88 22.67 4.80 5.25
C SER A 88 22.25 5.06 6.70
N PRO A 89 22.95 5.94 7.43
CA PRO A 89 22.61 6.24 8.82
C PRO A 89 21.30 7.02 8.96
N THR A 90 20.79 7.60 7.88
CA THR A 90 19.55 8.34 7.84
C THR A 90 18.71 7.94 6.63
N GLN A 91 17.41 8.21 6.70
CA GLN A 91 16.48 8.07 5.61
C GLN A 91 15.57 9.31 5.51
N PRO A 92 15.14 9.69 4.29
CA PRO A 92 14.22 10.81 4.11
C PRO A 92 12.84 10.47 4.66
N HIS A 93 12.30 11.33 5.52
CA HIS A 93 10.98 11.21 6.12
C HIS A 93 10.11 12.39 5.66
N VAL A 94 8.94 12.08 5.11
CA VAL A 94 7.91 13.07 4.83
C VAL A 94 7.35 13.58 6.16
N THR A 95 7.31 14.89 6.35
CA THR A 95 6.75 15.49 7.57
C THR A 95 5.27 15.80 7.43
N TRP A 96 4.80 16.00 6.21
CA TRP A 96 3.42 16.28 5.82
C TRP A 96 3.23 15.96 4.33
N PRO A 97 2.09 15.41 3.90
CA PRO A 97 0.92 14.94 4.67
C PRO A 97 1.24 13.79 5.64
N GLU A 98 0.33 13.54 6.60
CA GLU A 98 0.43 12.36 7.46
C GLU A 98 0.43 11.07 6.64
N PRO A 99 1.13 10.01 7.09
CA PRO A 99 1.16 8.73 6.37
C PRO A 99 -0.24 8.14 6.18
N TYR A 100 -0.46 7.47 5.04
CA TYR A 100 -1.70 6.73 4.80
C TYR A 100 -1.65 5.27 5.28
N SER A 101 -0.50 4.79 5.70
CA SER A 101 -0.30 3.43 6.22
C SER A 101 0.49 3.47 7.53
N MET A 102 0.53 2.36 8.24
CA MET A 102 1.30 2.24 9.49
C MET A 102 2.79 2.49 9.25
N GLN A 103 3.52 2.91 10.28
CA GLN A 103 4.92 3.36 10.22
C GLN A 103 5.83 2.51 11.10
N GLY A 104 5.68 1.21 11.00
CA GLY A 104 6.30 0.22 11.85
C GLY A 104 5.25 -0.61 12.57
N ILE A 105 5.67 -1.46 13.51
CA ILE A 105 4.81 -2.28 14.35
C ILE A 105 5.37 -2.36 15.76
N SER A 106 4.48 -2.27 16.74
CA SER A 106 4.74 -2.41 18.17
C SER A 106 3.72 -3.36 18.80
N GLU A 107 3.83 -3.62 20.10
CA GLU A 107 2.84 -4.40 20.82
C GLU A 107 1.45 -3.76 20.84
N ASP A 108 1.38 -2.43 20.73
CA ASP A 108 0.11 -1.69 20.71
C ASP A 108 -0.65 -1.86 19.40
N ASP A 109 0.03 -2.26 18.34
CA ASP A 109 -0.57 -2.52 17.03
C ASP A 109 -1.14 -3.94 16.91
N LEU A 110 -0.80 -4.83 17.85
CA LEU A 110 -1.30 -6.20 17.82
C LEU A 110 -2.76 -6.28 18.21
N VAL A 111 -3.47 -7.26 17.61
CA VAL A 111 -4.89 -7.50 17.91
C VAL A 111 -5.10 -7.77 19.40
N ASP A 112 -6.03 -7.04 20.04
CA ASP A 112 -6.26 -7.05 21.48
C ASP A 112 -7.72 -6.87 21.91
N PHE A 113 -8.66 -7.18 21.00
CA PHE A 113 -10.12 -7.08 21.27
C PHE A 113 -10.59 -7.99 22.41
N THR A 114 -9.82 -9.03 22.74
CA THR A 114 -9.98 -9.80 23.96
C THR A 114 -8.60 -10.10 24.56
N PRO A 115 -8.49 -10.34 25.90
CA PRO A 115 -7.23 -10.73 26.53
C PRO A 115 -6.59 -11.97 25.91
N GLU A 116 -7.43 -12.92 25.45
CA GLU A 116 -6.96 -14.14 24.80
C GLU A 116 -6.36 -13.85 23.42
N LEU A 117 -7.02 -13.02 22.59
CA LEU A 117 -6.48 -12.60 21.31
C LEU A 117 -5.13 -11.90 21.47
N LYS A 118 -5.00 -10.99 22.46
CA LYS A 118 -3.72 -10.32 22.75
C LYS A 118 -2.62 -11.31 23.15
N ALA A 119 -2.94 -12.26 24.06
CA ALA A 119 -1.97 -13.25 24.50
C ALA A 119 -1.47 -14.14 23.35
N GLN A 120 -2.39 -14.59 22.50
CA GLN A 120 -2.07 -15.39 21.30
C GLN A 120 -1.26 -14.59 20.27
N ALA A 121 -1.56 -13.31 20.09
CA ALA A 121 -0.78 -12.43 19.23
C ALA A 121 0.65 -12.26 19.74
N MET A 122 0.81 -12.02 21.02
CA MET A 122 2.14 -11.90 21.67
C MET A 122 2.94 -13.19 21.55
N GLU A 123 2.34 -14.34 21.79
CA GLU A 123 2.98 -15.65 21.63
C GLU A 123 3.42 -15.88 20.18
N ALA A 124 2.56 -15.55 19.21
CA ALA A 124 2.88 -15.69 17.79
C ALA A 124 4.01 -14.75 17.32
N MET A 125 4.27 -13.67 18.06
CA MET A 125 5.35 -12.72 17.80
C MET A 125 6.69 -13.11 18.44
N GLU A 126 6.76 -14.19 19.22
CA GLU A 126 8.01 -14.63 19.81
C GLU A 126 9.10 -14.88 18.75
N GLY A 127 10.26 -14.28 18.96
CA GLY A 127 11.39 -14.34 18.03
C GLY A 127 11.31 -13.35 16.87
N TYR A 128 10.23 -12.61 16.70
CA TYR A 128 10.16 -11.53 15.71
C TYR A 128 10.54 -10.19 16.31
N VAL A 129 11.34 -9.42 15.60
CA VAL A 129 11.76 -8.08 16.02
C VAL A 129 10.79 -7.05 15.46
N MET A 130 9.98 -6.47 16.33
CA MET A 130 9.15 -5.30 16.01
C MET A 130 10.00 -4.04 15.96
N GLY A 131 9.58 -3.05 15.17
CA GLY A 131 10.32 -1.80 15.06
C GLY A 131 9.62 -0.79 14.15
N GLY A 132 10.27 0.34 13.91
CA GLY A 132 9.79 1.39 13.01
C GLY A 132 9.84 0.97 11.53
N LEU A 133 9.42 1.88 10.66
CA LEU A 133 9.34 1.67 9.21
C LEU A 133 10.63 1.09 8.60
N PHE A 134 11.79 1.59 9.00
CA PHE A 134 13.10 1.15 8.51
C PHE A 134 13.76 0.13 9.45
N ASN A 135 12.99 -0.83 9.96
CA ASN A 135 13.51 -1.92 10.76
C ASN A 135 14.42 -2.82 9.90
N PRO A 136 15.73 -2.97 10.21
CA PRO A 136 16.64 -3.69 9.34
C PRO A 136 16.40 -5.20 9.35
N PRO A 137 16.78 -5.93 8.29
CA PRO A 137 16.69 -7.37 8.25
C PRO A 137 17.47 -8.05 9.40
N ILE A 138 17.01 -9.23 9.80
CA ILE A 138 17.72 -10.11 10.74
C ILE A 138 18.51 -11.15 9.95
N HIS A 139 19.79 -11.32 10.27
CA HIS A 139 20.60 -12.42 9.76
C HIS A 139 20.31 -13.71 10.55
N ALA A 140 20.32 -14.86 9.88
CA ALA A 140 20.03 -16.14 10.51
C ALA A 140 20.98 -16.46 11.68
N ASP A 141 22.23 -16.04 11.57
CA ASP A 141 23.27 -16.24 12.58
C ASP A 141 23.38 -15.07 13.59
N ASN A 142 22.26 -14.35 13.83
CA ASN A 142 22.27 -13.25 14.78
C ASN A 142 22.47 -13.75 16.23
N PRO A 143 23.22 -13.01 17.07
CA PRO A 143 23.57 -13.47 18.41
C PRO A 143 22.38 -13.52 19.39
N GLU A 144 21.32 -12.75 19.14
CA GLU A 144 20.11 -12.72 19.98
C GLU A 144 19.18 -13.91 19.69
N GLY A 145 19.42 -14.68 18.63
CA GLY A 145 18.56 -15.80 18.24
C GLY A 145 17.21 -15.38 17.66
N ASN A 146 17.06 -14.13 17.27
CA ASN A 146 15.84 -13.63 16.64
C ASN A 146 15.57 -14.32 15.30
N TYR A 147 14.29 -14.56 15.02
CA TYR A 147 13.89 -15.26 13.80
C TYR A 147 13.87 -14.34 12.59
N ALA A 148 13.19 -13.21 12.67
CA ALA A 148 13.06 -12.25 11.57
C ALA A 148 12.69 -10.86 12.07
N ALA A 149 12.97 -9.82 11.27
CA ALA A 149 12.44 -8.49 11.50
C ALA A 149 11.04 -8.35 10.89
N MET A 150 10.17 -7.60 11.56
CA MET A 150 8.88 -7.17 11.02
C MET A 150 9.02 -5.79 10.37
N ASN A 151 8.50 -5.65 9.16
CA ASN A 151 8.38 -4.37 8.47
C ASN A 151 6.91 -4.09 8.13
N CYS A 152 6.41 -2.97 8.58
CA CYS A 152 5.03 -2.53 8.37
C CYS A 152 5.00 -1.04 7.99
N PRO A 153 4.41 -0.66 6.86
CA PRO A 153 4.00 -1.54 5.78
C PRO A 153 5.23 -2.24 5.20
N GLY A 154 5.08 -3.51 4.84
CA GLY A 154 6.18 -4.26 4.25
C GLY A 154 6.28 -4.04 2.74
N GLY A 155 7.19 -4.76 2.08
CA GLY A 155 7.40 -4.68 0.63
C GLY A 155 6.18 -5.01 -0.24
N ALA A 156 5.09 -5.51 0.34
CA ALA A 156 3.80 -5.70 -0.32
C ALA A 156 2.72 -4.75 0.20
N GLY A 157 2.98 -4.02 1.30
CA GLY A 157 2.05 -3.07 1.92
C GLY A 157 2.08 -1.69 1.30
N GLY A 158 1.31 -0.76 1.87
CA GLY A 158 1.12 0.56 1.30
C GLY A 158 0.42 0.49 -0.07
N VAL A 159 0.97 1.15 -1.09
CA VAL A 159 0.48 1.08 -2.49
C VAL A 159 1.23 0.05 -3.32
N ASN A 160 0.60 -0.43 -4.40
CA ASN A 160 1.24 -1.33 -5.36
C ASN A 160 0.77 -1.04 -6.80
N ILE A 161 1.40 -1.69 -7.79
CA ILE A 161 1.09 -1.52 -9.22
C ILE A 161 -0.37 -1.82 -9.57
N THR A 162 -1.04 -2.64 -8.77
CA THR A 162 -2.43 -3.07 -9.01
C THR A 162 -3.46 -1.99 -8.67
N SER A 163 -3.08 -0.99 -7.88
CA SER A 163 -3.98 0.06 -7.38
C SER A 163 -3.28 1.41 -7.40
N PRO A 164 -3.02 1.97 -8.59
CA PRO A 164 -2.41 3.29 -8.66
C PRO A 164 -3.33 4.32 -8.01
N PRO A 165 -2.76 5.33 -7.32
CA PRO A 165 -3.54 6.44 -6.80
C PRO A 165 -4.25 7.19 -7.94
N VAL A 166 -5.36 7.80 -7.61
CA VAL A 166 -6.10 8.67 -8.55
C VAL A 166 -6.31 10.05 -7.94
N ALA A 167 -6.50 11.06 -8.77
CA ALA A 167 -6.78 12.41 -8.29
C ALA A 167 -7.95 13.05 -9.03
N ASP A 168 -8.61 13.97 -8.34
CA ASP A 168 -9.50 14.95 -8.93
C ASP A 168 -8.74 16.27 -9.11
N PRO A 169 -8.34 16.62 -10.33
CA PRO A 169 -7.56 17.84 -10.57
C PRO A 169 -8.39 19.12 -10.38
N THR A 170 -9.72 19.03 -10.31
CA THR A 170 -10.58 20.22 -10.13
C THR A 170 -10.64 20.68 -8.69
N THR A 171 -10.46 19.76 -7.74
CA THR A 171 -10.48 20.04 -6.30
C THR A 171 -9.10 19.93 -5.65
N GLY A 172 -8.11 19.33 -6.36
CA GLY A 172 -6.83 19.01 -5.77
C GLY A 172 -6.89 17.81 -4.81
N THR A 173 -7.95 16.99 -4.90
CA THR A 173 -8.11 15.80 -4.04
C THR A 173 -7.39 14.60 -4.62
N MET A 174 -6.59 13.92 -3.80
CA MET A 174 -5.90 12.67 -4.15
C MET A 174 -6.46 11.52 -3.33
N PHE A 175 -6.70 10.38 -3.98
CA PHE A 175 -7.19 9.15 -3.35
C PHE A 175 -6.14 8.07 -3.46
N VAL A 176 -5.86 7.41 -2.33
CA VAL A 176 -4.88 6.34 -2.23
C VAL A 176 -5.58 5.10 -1.67
N SER A 177 -5.51 3.99 -2.41
CA SER A 177 -5.84 2.69 -1.86
C SER A 177 -4.59 2.10 -1.23
N GLU A 178 -4.69 1.69 0.02
CA GLU A 178 -3.62 1.01 0.73
C GLU A 178 -4.10 -0.30 1.34
N HIS A 179 -3.19 -1.23 1.58
CA HIS A 179 -3.45 -2.34 2.46
C HIS A 179 -2.36 -2.50 3.51
N THR A 180 -2.80 -2.80 4.73
CA THR A 180 -1.91 -3.07 5.86
C THR A 180 -1.37 -4.49 5.70
N ALA A 181 -0.16 -4.60 5.15
CA ALA A 181 0.53 -5.87 4.99
C ALA A 181 1.93 -5.74 5.59
N CYS A 182 2.14 -6.41 6.70
CA CYS A 182 3.46 -6.53 7.27
C CYS A 182 4.25 -7.65 6.59
N PHE A 183 5.53 -7.46 6.50
CA PHE A 183 6.46 -8.35 5.84
C PHE A 183 7.56 -8.76 6.80
N THR A 184 8.13 -9.94 6.63
CA THR A 184 9.24 -10.40 7.46
C THR A 184 10.53 -10.36 6.67
N LEU A 185 11.59 -9.82 7.28
CA LEU A 185 12.91 -9.72 6.68
C LEU A 185 13.89 -10.59 7.45
N ARG A 186 14.31 -11.70 6.80
CA ARG A 186 15.33 -12.61 7.28
C ARG A 186 16.31 -12.87 6.15
N LEU A 187 17.58 -12.79 6.43
CA LEU A 187 18.65 -13.15 5.52
C LEU A 187 19.36 -14.40 5.99
N ILE A 188 19.82 -15.21 5.04
CA ILE A 188 20.62 -16.42 5.30
C ILE A 188 21.96 -16.31 4.58
N PRO A 189 22.98 -17.09 4.95
CA PRO A 189 24.24 -17.16 4.23
C PRO A 189 24.02 -17.44 2.73
N GLY A 190 24.76 -16.75 1.86
CA GLY A 190 24.61 -16.87 0.41
C GLY A 190 24.83 -18.28 -0.13
N GLU A 191 25.71 -19.04 0.50
CA GLU A 191 25.99 -20.43 0.16
C GLU A 191 24.76 -21.34 0.30
N GLU A 192 23.89 -21.06 1.27
CA GLU A 192 22.64 -21.79 1.48
C GLU A 192 21.58 -21.43 0.43
N ALA A 193 21.71 -20.27 -0.20
CA ALA A 193 20.77 -19.77 -1.20
C ALA A 193 21.14 -20.09 -2.64
N ASP A 194 22.33 -20.60 -2.88
CA ASP A 194 22.90 -20.79 -4.23
C ASP A 194 22.09 -21.76 -5.10
N LEU A 195 21.26 -22.59 -4.49
CA LEU A 195 20.32 -23.47 -5.17
C LEU A 195 19.23 -22.73 -5.96
N LEU A 196 18.93 -21.48 -5.62
CA LEU A 196 17.85 -20.71 -6.26
C LEU A 196 18.36 -19.55 -7.13
N PHE A 197 19.53 -19.02 -6.79
CA PHE A 197 20.19 -17.95 -7.53
C PHE A 197 21.63 -18.37 -7.84
N PRO A 198 21.84 -19.19 -8.90
CA PRO A 198 23.19 -19.57 -9.33
C PRO A 198 24.05 -18.32 -9.52
N ASN A 199 25.18 -18.26 -8.83
CA ASN A 199 26.09 -17.12 -8.76
C ASN A 199 25.74 -16.00 -7.76
N SER A 200 24.85 -16.20 -6.79
CA SER A 200 24.78 -15.31 -5.62
C SER A 200 26.01 -15.54 -4.74
N THR A 201 27.10 -14.92 -5.11
CA THR A 201 28.40 -14.99 -4.41
C THR A 201 28.46 -14.04 -3.22
N GLY A 202 27.37 -13.85 -2.53
CA GLY A 202 27.32 -12.98 -1.36
C GLY A 202 27.32 -13.77 -0.06
N SER A 203 27.65 -13.10 1.03
CA SER A 203 27.49 -13.65 2.37
C SER A 203 26.04 -13.79 2.81
N THR A 204 25.10 -13.23 2.06
CA THR A 204 23.69 -13.16 2.42
C THR A 204 22.79 -13.17 1.20
N THR A 205 21.58 -13.67 1.35
CA THR A 205 20.52 -13.57 0.34
C THR A 205 19.17 -13.29 1.00
N ALA A 206 18.25 -12.76 0.20
CA ALA A 206 16.95 -12.36 0.68
C ALA A 206 16.01 -13.54 0.96
N GLN A 207 15.07 -13.33 1.82
CA GLN A 207 14.03 -14.22 2.31
C GLN A 207 13.11 -14.88 1.27
N PHE A 208 13.10 -14.41 0.03
CA PHE A 208 12.18 -14.94 -1.00
C PHE A 208 12.63 -16.23 -1.67
N ALA A 209 13.69 -16.81 -1.20
CA ALA A 209 14.18 -18.09 -1.71
C ALA A 209 13.21 -19.22 -1.31
N ASN A 210 12.05 -19.30 -1.96
CA ASN A 210 11.11 -20.38 -1.78
C ASN A 210 11.79 -21.74 -2.07
N GLY A 211 11.79 -22.61 -1.06
CA GLY A 211 12.36 -23.95 -1.18
C GLY A 211 13.73 -24.14 -0.54
N VAL A 212 14.39 -23.06 -0.08
CA VAL A 212 15.59 -23.16 0.75
C VAL A 212 15.16 -23.22 2.23
N PRO A 213 15.47 -24.30 2.97
CA PRO A 213 15.17 -24.37 4.38
C PRO A 213 15.80 -23.19 5.16
N GLY A 214 14.99 -22.49 5.94
CA GLY A 214 15.44 -21.33 6.73
C GLY A 214 15.51 -20.00 5.99
N ALA A 215 15.39 -19.97 4.65
CA ALA A 215 15.42 -18.74 3.87
C ALA A 215 14.08 -17.99 3.88
N THR A 216 12.97 -18.67 4.09
CA THR A 216 11.64 -18.07 4.07
C THR A 216 11.18 -17.79 5.48
N ALA A 217 11.27 -16.54 5.89
CA ALA A 217 10.55 -16.08 7.08
C ALA A 217 9.10 -15.80 6.68
N ARG A 218 8.16 -16.49 7.30
CA ARG A 218 6.74 -16.21 7.11
C ARG A 218 6.30 -15.18 8.14
N PRO A 219 5.43 -14.23 7.78
CA PRO A 219 4.79 -13.38 8.77
C PRO A 219 4.12 -14.25 9.84
N PRO A 220 4.17 -13.84 11.11
CA PRO A 220 3.47 -14.53 12.17
C PRO A 220 1.99 -14.56 11.86
N ARG A 221 1.32 -15.65 12.23
CA ARG A 221 -0.11 -15.84 12.01
C ARG A 221 -0.81 -15.98 13.34
N HIS A 222 -1.87 -15.23 13.50
CA HIS A 222 -2.72 -15.40 14.67
C HIS A 222 -3.43 -16.78 14.62
N PRO A 223 -3.44 -17.57 15.72
CA PRO A 223 -4.09 -18.89 15.74
C PRO A 223 -5.57 -18.88 15.38
N ALA A 224 -6.29 -17.80 15.65
CA ALA A 224 -7.68 -17.61 15.24
C ALA A 224 -7.90 -17.49 13.73
N GLY A 225 -6.83 -17.33 12.93
CA GLY A 225 -6.90 -17.19 11.47
C GLY A 225 -7.14 -15.76 10.97
N ILE A 226 -6.98 -14.78 11.83
CA ILE A 226 -7.00 -13.34 11.51
C ILE A 226 -5.58 -12.80 11.32
N PRO A 227 -5.37 -11.60 10.73
CA PRO A 227 -4.09 -10.90 10.81
C PRO A 227 -3.69 -10.65 12.26
N ILE A 228 -2.39 -10.61 12.53
CA ILE A 228 -1.86 -10.44 13.88
C ILE A 228 -1.96 -9.00 14.38
N TRP A 229 -2.10 -8.05 13.47
CA TRP A 229 -2.29 -6.62 13.75
C TRP A 229 -3.76 -6.21 13.70
N LYS A 230 -4.07 -5.09 14.34
CA LYS A 230 -5.40 -4.49 14.36
C LYS A 230 -5.87 -4.07 12.97
N PRO A 231 -7.19 -4.18 12.67
CA PRO A 231 -7.77 -3.59 11.47
C PRO A 231 -7.78 -2.04 11.55
N PRO A 232 -8.06 -1.34 10.44
CA PRO A 232 -8.47 -1.90 9.14
C PRO A 232 -7.32 -2.51 8.35
N TYR A 233 -7.62 -3.56 7.57
CA TYR A 233 -6.62 -4.29 6.78
C TYR A 233 -6.43 -3.72 5.38
N SER A 234 -7.37 -2.92 4.91
CA SER A 234 -7.27 -2.12 3.69
C SER A 234 -8.15 -0.90 3.76
N THR A 235 -7.67 0.21 3.21
CA THR A 235 -8.38 1.49 3.25
C THR A 235 -8.29 2.25 1.94
N ILE A 236 -9.21 3.19 1.78
CA ILE A 236 -9.10 4.31 0.84
C ILE A 236 -8.92 5.57 1.67
N VAL A 237 -7.84 6.29 1.42
CA VAL A 237 -7.51 7.54 2.09
C VAL A 237 -7.61 8.68 1.08
N ALA A 238 -8.37 9.71 1.38
CA ALA A 238 -8.46 10.92 0.59
C ALA A 238 -7.69 12.08 1.25
N TYR A 239 -6.94 12.80 0.43
CA TYR A 239 -6.18 13.98 0.85
C TYR A 239 -6.61 15.21 0.05
N ASP A 240 -6.78 16.33 0.71
CA ASP A 240 -6.75 17.63 0.08
C ASP A 240 -5.28 18.05 -0.15
N MET A 241 -4.81 17.99 -1.38
CA MET A 241 -3.42 18.32 -1.70
C MET A 241 -3.15 19.83 -1.70
N ASN A 242 -4.15 20.69 -1.45
CA ASN A 242 -3.94 22.11 -1.20
C ASN A 242 -3.47 22.37 0.25
N THR A 243 -3.89 21.51 1.19
CA THR A 243 -3.54 21.64 2.61
C THR A 243 -2.66 20.49 3.11
N GLY A 244 -2.69 19.34 2.44
CA GLY A 244 -2.09 18.09 2.89
C GLY A 244 -2.93 17.35 3.95
N GLU A 245 -4.12 17.84 4.29
CA GLU A 245 -4.98 17.22 5.28
C GLU A 245 -5.71 15.99 4.72
N LYS A 246 -5.90 14.98 5.55
CA LYS A 246 -6.79 13.86 5.25
C LYS A 246 -8.23 14.33 5.31
N LYS A 247 -8.99 14.14 4.21
CA LYS A 247 -10.43 14.39 4.18
C LYS A 247 -11.17 13.26 4.88
N PHE A 248 -10.80 12.01 4.55
CA PHE A 248 -11.35 10.82 5.19
C PHE A 248 -10.39 9.62 5.05
N THR A 249 -10.64 8.62 5.86
CA THR A 249 -10.09 7.27 5.74
C THR A 249 -11.23 6.29 5.94
N ILE A 250 -11.49 5.44 4.95
CA ILE A 250 -12.54 4.43 5.01
C ILE A 250 -11.97 3.05 4.72
N PRO A 251 -12.48 1.97 5.34
CA PRO A 251 -12.16 0.62 4.93
C PRO A 251 -12.61 0.36 3.49
N SER A 252 -11.82 -0.40 2.71
CA SER A 252 -12.22 -0.80 1.36
C SER A 252 -12.85 -2.19 1.35
N GLY A 253 -13.99 -2.31 0.64
CA GLY A 253 -14.80 -3.52 0.65
C GLY A 253 -15.42 -3.81 2.02
N GLU A 254 -15.84 -5.05 2.24
CA GLU A 254 -16.42 -5.48 3.51
C GLU A 254 -15.51 -6.46 4.26
N THR A 255 -15.71 -6.54 5.59
CA THR A 255 -15.06 -7.58 6.41
C THR A 255 -15.40 -8.96 5.87
N PRO A 256 -14.41 -9.78 5.43
CA PRO A 256 -14.67 -11.13 4.96
C PRO A 256 -15.34 -11.99 6.04
N ASN A 257 -16.33 -12.82 5.67
CA ASN A 257 -17.05 -13.69 6.61
C ASN A 257 -16.09 -14.54 7.46
N ARG A 258 -15.00 -15.04 6.88
CA ARG A 258 -13.99 -15.79 7.64
C ARG A 258 -13.38 -15.01 8.82
N TYR A 259 -13.25 -13.68 8.70
CA TYR A 259 -12.74 -12.82 9.77
C TYR A 259 -13.83 -12.54 10.80
N LYS A 260 -15.07 -12.25 10.36
CA LYS A 260 -16.23 -12.11 11.27
C LYS A 260 -16.35 -13.33 12.15
N GLU A 261 -16.43 -14.52 11.56
CA GLU A 261 -16.52 -15.79 12.28
C GLU A 261 -15.33 -16.06 13.21
N ALA A 262 -14.10 -15.62 12.82
CA ALA A 262 -12.91 -15.81 13.64
C ALA A 262 -12.94 -14.91 14.87
N PHE A 263 -13.32 -13.64 14.72
CA PHE A 263 -13.49 -12.70 15.83
C PHE A 263 -14.60 -13.13 16.79
N GLU A 264 -15.77 -13.52 16.26
CA GLU A 264 -16.88 -14.03 17.05
C GLU A 264 -16.51 -15.28 17.85
N ARG A 265 -15.81 -16.26 17.23
CA ARG A 265 -15.29 -17.43 17.94
C ARG A 265 -14.32 -17.10 19.06
N ALA A 266 -13.57 -16.02 18.91
CA ALA A 266 -12.64 -15.51 19.93
C ALA A 266 -13.34 -14.62 20.97
N GLY A 267 -14.67 -14.44 20.89
CA GLY A 267 -15.47 -13.66 21.82
C GLY A 267 -15.32 -12.14 21.64
N ALA A 268 -14.81 -11.70 20.50
CA ALA A 268 -14.72 -10.29 20.16
C ALA A 268 -16.03 -9.78 19.54
N ASP A 269 -16.37 -8.52 19.82
CA ASP A 269 -17.59 -7.89 19.32
C ASP A 269 -17.33 -7.21 17.98
N MET A 270 -18.06 -7.65 16.95
CA MET A 270 -17.92 -7.06 15.61
C MET A 270 -18.45 -5.62 15.54
N ASP A 271 -19.33 -5.20 16.41
CA ASP A 271 -19.80 -3.81 16.46
C ASP A 271 -18.71 -2.87 17.00
N GLU A 272 -17.83 -3.36 17.89
CA GLU A 272 -16.65 -2.63 18.36
C GLU A 272 -15.52 -2.62 17.31
N ILE A 273 -15.33 -3.73 16.59
CA ILE A 273 -14.30 -3.86 15.56
C ILE A 273 -14.64 -3.04 14.32
N GLY A 274 -15.91 -3.05 13.92
CA GLY A 274 -16.38 -2.40 12.71
C GLY A 274 -15.95 -3.10 11.41
N ASN A 275 -15.99 -2.37 10.31
CA ASN A 275 -15.54 -2.88 9.03
C ASN A 275 -14.01 -2.93 8.97
N THR A 276 -13.45 -4.11 8.73
CA THR A 276 -11.99 -4.31 8.65
C THR A 276 -11.40 -4.04 7.28
N GLY A 277 -12.25 -3.88 6.26
CA GLY A 277 -11.83 -3.99 4.87
C GLY A 277 -11.47 -5.43 4.50
N THR A 278 -11.30 -5.69 3.21
CA THR A 278 -10.98 -7.04 2.69
C THR A 278 -9.52 -7.44 2.91
N GLY A 279 -8.63 -6.48 3.19
CA GLY A 279 -7.18 -6.65 3.23
C GLY A 279 -6.56 -6.69 1.82
N ALA A 280 -7.23 -6.13 0.84
CA ALA A 280 -6.76 -6.09 -0.54
C ALA A 280 -6.61 -4.66 -1.04
N LEU A 281 -5.64 -4.44 -1.93
CA LEU A 281 -5.54 -3.22 -2.70
C LEU A 281 -6.67 -3.15 -3.73
N VAL A 282 -7.29 -1.97 -3.85
CA VAL A 282 -8.43 -1.77 -4.74
C VAL A 282 -8.11 -0.79 -5.87
N PRO A 283 -8.37 -1.17 -7.12
CA PRO A 283 -8.31 -0.24 -8.22
C PRO A 283 -9.48 0.74 -8.16
N MET A 284 -9.19 1.98 -8.54
CA MET A 284 -10.12 3.11 -8.44
C MET A 284 -10.16 3.90 -9.74
N VAL A 285 -11.26 4.64 -9.95
CA VAL A 285 -11.38 5.69 -10.96
C VAL A 285 -12.15 6.87 -10.38
N ALA A 286 -11.58 8.07 -10.47
CA ALA A 286 -12.26 9.30 -10.12
C ALA A 286 -13.02 9.83 -11.36
N THR A 287 -14.27 10.19 -11.15
CA THR A 287 -15.11 10.90 -12.12
C THR A 287 -15.40 12.32 -11.64
N ALA A 288 -16.14 13.10 -12.41
CA ALA A 288 -16.52 14.44 -11.99
C ALA A 288 -17.24 14.46 -10.63
N ASN A 289 -18.09 13.47 -10.35
CA ASN A 289 -19.01 13.50 -9.22
C ASN A 289 -18.73 12.48 -8.13
N MET A 290 -17.96 11.42 -8.41
CA MET A 290 -17.75 10.32 -7.47
C MET A 290 -16.41 9.62 -7.69
N LEU A 291 -15.96 8.90 -6.67
CA LEU A 291 -14.92 7.89 -6.79
C LEU A 291 -15.59 6.52 -6.88
N VAL A 292 -15.17 5.72 -7.88
CA VAL A 292 -15.63 4.33 -8.02
C VAL A 292 -14.45 3.41 -7.76
N TYR A 293 -14.68 2.36 -6.96
CA TYR A 293 -13.66 1.33 -6.70
C TYR A 293 -14.25 -0.08 -6.79
N SER A 294 -13.38 -1.07 -7.03
CA SER A 294 -13.74 -2.47 -7.19
C SER A 294 -13.15 -3.29 -6.05
N ASP A 295 -14.00 -4.00 -5.29
CA ASP A 295 -13.58 -4.96 -4.27
C ASP A 295 -14.64 -6.07 -4.11
N GLN A 296 -14.77 -6.65 -2.92
CA GLN A 296 -15.66 -7.76 -2.60
C GLN A 296 -16.53 -7.46 -1.38
N ALA A 297 -17.76 -7.96 -1.41
CA ALA A 297 -18.61 -8.10 -0.24
C ALA A 297 -18.08 -9.19 0.72
N SER A 298 -18.67 -9.29 1.89
CA SER A 298 -18.24 -10.21 2.97
C SER A 298 -18.19 -11.68 2.55
N ASP A 299 -19.06 -12.10 1.64
CA ASP A 299 -19.13 -13.45 1.09
C ASP A 299 -18.20 -13.70 -0.11
N GLY A 300 -17.49 -12.66 -0.53
CA GLY A 300 -16.60 -12.70 -1.70
C GLY A 300 -17.23 -12.29 -3.02
N THR A 301 -18.50 -11.91 -3.03
CA THR A 301 -19.18 -11.37 -4.23
C THR A 301 -18.44 -10.14 -4.74
N PRO A 302 -18.00 -10.11 -6.02
CA PRO A 302 -17.36 -8.93 -6.61
C PRO A 302 -18.33 -7.75 -6.66
N MET A 303 -17.88 -6.59 -6.22
CA MET A 303 -18.68 -5.37 -6.15
C MET A 303 -17.97 -4.18 -6.77
N LEU A 304 -18.76 -3.20 -7.19
CA LEU A 304 -18.35 -1.83 -7.41
C LEU A 304 -19.09 -0.94 -6.43
N TRP A 305 -18.35 -0.10 -5.75
CA TRP A 305 -18.88 0.96 -4.90
C TRP A 305 -18.59 2.31 -5.50
N ALA A 306 -19.59 3.18 -5.45
CA ALA A 306 -19.43 4.60 -5.69
C ALA A 306 -19.46 5.34 -4.36
N ILE A 307 -18.48 6.19 -4.12
CA ILE A 307 -18.41 7.01 -2.90
C ILE A 307 -18.36 8.50 -3.23
N ASP A 308 -18.90 9.27 -2.33
CA ASP A 308 -18.75 10.72 -2.34
C ASP A 308 -17.28 11.10 -2.13
N LYS A 309 -16.73 11.97 -2.98
CA LYS A 309 -15.31 12.34 -2.96
C LYS A 309 -14.90 13.23 -1.79
N ASP A 310 -15.87 13.85 -1.13
CA ASP A 310 -15.61 14.77 -0.02
C ASP A 310 -15.75 14.09 1.34
N THR A 311 -16.66 13.15 1.46
CA THR A 311 -17.01 12.51 2.75
C THR A 311 -16.58 11.06 2.86
N GLY A 312 -16.40 10.36 1.73
CA GLY A 312 -16.16 8.91 1.70
C GLY A 312 -17.42 8.08 1.90
N GLU A 313 -18.59 8.70 2.00
CA GLU A 313 -19.86 7.98 2.15
C GLU A 313 -20.19 7.18 0.89
N ILE A 314 -20.68 5.94 1.05
CA ILE A 314 -21.15 5.11 -0.04
C ILE A 314 -22.45 5.73 -0.58
N ILE A 315 -22.45 6.13 -1.85
CA ILE A 315 -23.60 6.70 -2.55
C ILE A 315 -24.23 5.75 -3.56
N GLY A 316 -23.62 4.59 -3.77
CA GLY A 316 -24.15 3.54 -4.63
C GLY A 316 -23.26 2.31 -4.66
N GLU A 317 -23.88 1.17 -4.96
CA GLU A 317 -23.19 -0.10 -5.09
C GLU A 317 -23.88 -0.99 -6.12
N ILE A 318 -23.09 -1.81 -6.81
CA ILE A 318 -23.59 -2.81 -7.74
C ILE A 318 -22.71 -4.05 -7.69
N GLU A 319 -23.32 -5.21 -7.91
CA GLU A 319 -22.58 -6.44 -8.16
C GLU A 319 -21.83 -6.33 -9.50
N ALA A 320 -20.57 -6.72 -9.51
CA ALA A 320 -19.71 -6.70 -10.68
C ALA A 320 -19.52 -8.11 -11.24
N PRO A 321 -19.29 -8.25 -12.56
CA PRO A 321 -19.06 -9.56 -13.19
C PRO A 321 -17.78 -10.25 -12.69
N ALA A 322 -16.84 -9.47 -12.17
CA ALA A 322 -15.63 -9.92 -11.51
C ALA A 322 -14.96 -8.73 -10.81
N ARG A 323 -14.10 -9.00 -9.81
CA ARG A 323 -13.24 -7.99 -9.20
C ARG A 323 -12.21 -7.51 -10.22
N SER A 324 -12.00 -6.21 -10.33
CA SER A 324 -10.89 -5.67 -11.10
C SER A 324 -9.56 -6.01 -10.39
N SER A 325 -8.59 -6.48 -11.15
CA SER A 325 -7.28 -6.90 -10.60
C SER A 325 -6.19 -5.86 -10.77
N TYR A 326 -6.37 -4.95 -11.73
CA TYR A 326 -5.40 -3.90 -12.06
C TYR A 326 -6.17 -2.68 -12.47
N GLY A 327 -5.79 -1.50 -12.17
CA GLY A 327 -6.38 -0.22 -12.53
C GLY A 327 -7.78 -0.24 -13.15
N MET A 328 -8.43 0.88 -13.11
CA MET A 328 -9.71 1.10 -13.77
C MET A 328 -9.56 2.33 -14.66
N SER A 329 -10.39 2.41 -15.69
CA SER A 329 -10.46 3.61 -16.54
C SER A 329 -11.90 3.95 -16.86
N SER A 330 -12.15 5.22 -17.16
CA SER A 330 -13.46 5.70 -17.61
C SER A 330 -13.29 6.49 -18.90
N TRP A 331 -14.25 6.36 -19.79
CA TRP A 331 -14.32 7.15 -21.03
C TRP A 331 -15.75 7.44 -21.40
N VAL A 332 -15.93 8.41 -22.29
CA VAL A 332 -17.23 8.74 -22.87
C VAL A 332 -17.19 8.41 -24.36
N HIS A 333 -18.23 7.73 -24.85
CA HIS A 333 -18.44 7.44 -26.26
C HIS A 333 -19.90 7.67 -26.58
N ASP A 334 -20.17 8.46 -27.61
CA ASP A 334 -21.53 8.87 -28.07
C ASP A 334 -22.44 9.38 -26.92
N GLY A 335 -21.85 10.17 -26.01
CA GLY A 335 -22.56 10.74 -24.85
C GLY A 335 -22.82 9.78 -23.71
N HIS A 336 -22.37 8.53 -23.78
CA HIS A 336 -22.48 7.54 -22.72
C HIS A 336 -21.14 7.34 -22.01
N GLN A 337 -21.17 7.31 -20.69
CA GLN A 337 -19.98 7.03 -19.86
C GLN A 337 -19.85 5.51 -19.67
N TYR A 338 -18.62 5.05 -19.79
CA TYR A 338 -18.21 3.67 -19.57
C TYR A 338 -17.14 3.61 -18.49
N ILE A 339 -17.11 2.49 -17.77
CA ILE A 339 -16.03 2.12 -16.84
C ILE A 339 -15.46 0.78 -17.32
N MET A 340 -14.14 0.70 -17.45
CA MET A 340 -13.43 -0.53 -17.78
C MET A 340 -12.93 -1.20 -16.51
N LEU A 341 -13.28 -2.47 -16.35
CA LEU A 341 -12.70 -3.38 -15.37
C LEU A 341 -11.67 -4.27 -16.06
N GLN A 342 -10.48 -4.33 -15.53
CA GLN A 342 -9.47 -5.27 -15.95
C GLN A 342 -9.42 -6.43 -14.95
N THR A 343 -9.95 -7.57 -15.35
CA THR A 343 -9.83 -8.82 -14.59
C THR A 343 -8.61 -9.61 -15.03
N SER A 344 -8.30 -10.72 -14.36
CA SER A 344 -7.14 -11.55 -14.71
C SER A 344 -7.15 -12.07 -16.17
N SER A 345 -8.32 -12.18 -16.81
CA SER A 345 -8.48 -12.81 -18.13
C SER A 345 -9.28 -11.99 -19.13
N LYS A 346 -9.93 -10.89 -18.72
CA LYS A 346 -10.84 -10.12 -19.57
C LYS A 346 -10.74 -8.63 -19.27
N LEU A 347 -11.06 -7.83 -20.31
CA LEU A 347 -11.46 -6.45 -20.17
C LEU A 347 -12.98 -6.40 -20.29
N THR A 348 -13.63 -5.81 -19.30
CA THR A 348 -15.10 -5.69 -19.25
C THR A 348 -15.47 -4.22 -19.19
N ALA A 349 -16.21 -3.74 -20.19
CA ALA A 349 -16.78 -2.41 -20.19
C ALA A 349 -18.18 -2.45 -19.55
N LEU A 350 -18.40 -1.61 -18.58
CA LEU A 350 -19.71 -1.36 -17.96
C LEU A 350 -20.23 -0.01 -18.44
N ALA A 351 -21.50 0.06 -18.76
CA ALA A 351 -22.20 1.28 -19.14
C ALA A 351 -23.42 1.48 -18.24
N LEU A 352 -23.85 2.71 -18.07
CA LEU A 352 -25.13 3.00 -17.42
C LEU A 352 -26.29 2.38 -18.20
N PRO A 353 -27.38 1.93 -17.52
CA PRO A 353 -28.57 1.42 -18.18
C PRO A 353 -29.11 2.44 -19.19
N GLY A 354 -29.46 1.99 -20.41
CA GLY A 354 -29.93 2.84 -21.50
C GLY A 354 -28.88 3.14 -22.58
N ALA A 355 -27.62 2.89 -22.36
CA ALA A 355 -26.60 2.83 -23.38
C ALA A 355 -26.79 1.53 -24.17
N GLN A 356 -27.40 1.59 -25.36
CA GLN A 356 -27.45 0.43 -26.24
C GLN A 356 -26.04 0.17 -26.79
N ALA A 357 -25.48 -0.98 -26.42
CA ALA A 357 -24.31 -1.50 -27.11
C ALA A 357 -24.75 -1.82 -28.55
N GLU A 358 -24.43 -0.97 -29.50
CA GLU A 358 -24.42 -1.40 -30.88
C GLU A 358 -23.36 -2.49 -31.03
N SER A 359 -23.81 -3.73 -31.19
CA SER A 359 -22.94 -4.86 -31.50
C SER A 359 -22.37 -4.63 -32.90
N SER A 360 -21.22 -3.97 -32.98
CA SER A 360 -20.43 -4.01 -34.21
C SER A 360 -19.76 -5.39 -34.28
N ALA A 361 -20.45 -6.33 -34.89
CA ALA A 361 -19.82 -7.51 -35.47
C ALA A 361 -18.95 -7.05 -36.65
N HIS A 362 -17.65 -7.08 -36.46
CA HIS A 362 -16.66 -7.14 -37.55
C HIS A 362 -15.63 -8.19 -37.23
#